data_dac75f6b8264d06bbbd88565f9f2271e
#
_entry.id   dac75f6b8264d06bbbd88565f9f2271e
#
_cell.length_a   1.000
_cell.length_b   1.000
_cell.length_c   1.000
_cell.angle_alpha   90.00
_cell.angle_beta   90.00
_cell.angle_gamma   90.00
#
_symmetry.space_group_name_H-M   'P 1'
#
loop_
_entity.id
_entity.type
_entity.pdbx_description
1 polymer ?
#
loop_
_entity_poly.entity_id
_entity_poly.type
_entity_poly.pdbx_seq_one_letter_code
_entity_poly.pdbx_strand_id
1 'polypeptide(L)'
;MVKKVIRFIVLIIGLSLVAYSGYHLFKIYSDYNTSDKTYEKLQDEYAVDDSKKNDDSTKGSEAQSPWYDDIDIDFAGLRSENHDVVGWIYFENEDISYPVMYSGDNSYYLRKTFKREHATAGSIFLEGSNKTDFSDCHTIIYGHNMKNLSMFGKLKYYNRDENYYDSHQYFQILVDGKKYRYQIFSYETVSDDSDEYTVGFEPDETFGKFVQRMAASSMKDTGIVPTKDDKVVTLSTCSTSGETYRFVVHGVRVDEH
;
A
#
# COMPACT_ATOMS: atom_id res chain seq x y z
N MET A 1 49.19 36.50 -3.35
CA MET A 1 48.57 36.10 -2.07
C MET A 1 47.05 35.89 -2.24
N VAL A 2 46.32 36.81 -2.77
CA VAL A 2 44.81 36.77 -2.95
C VAL A 2 44.33 35.52 -3.70
N LYS A 3 44.93 35.14 -4.83
CA LYS A 3 44.56 33.96 -5.62
C LYS A 3 44.68 32.63 -4.85
N LYS A 4 45.62 32.49 -3.91
CA LYS A 4 45.75 31.30 -3.06
C LYS A 4 44.66 31.26 -2.00
N VAL A 5 44.31 32.40 -1.42
CA VAL A 5 43.20 32.51 -0.43
C VAL A 5 41.87 32.18 -1.09
N ILE A 6 41.58 32.71 -2.27
CA ILE A 6 40.35 32.41 -3.01
C ILE A 6 40.23 30.91 -3.31
N ARG A 7 41.31 30.25 -3.78
CA ARG A 7 41.31 28.81 -4.04
C ARG A 7 41.05 28.00 -2.77
N PHE A 8 41.60 28.41 -1.64
CA PHE A 8 41.40 27.75 -0.36
C PHE A 8 39.94 27.89 0.12
N ILE A 9 39.33 29.08 -0.02
CA ILE A 9 37.95 29.33 0.29
C ILE A 9 37.01 28.45 -0.59
N VAL A 10 37.24 28.40 -1.90
CA VAL A 10 36.46 27.57 -2.83
C VAL A 10 36.58 26.09 -2.46
N LEU A 11 37.75 25.62 -2.06
CA LEU A 11 37.97 24.23 -1.62
C LEU A 11 37.19 23.92 -0.34
N ILE A 12 37.20 24.82 0.66
CA ILE A 12 36.41 24.66 1.89
C ILE A 12 34.92 24.61 1.58
N ILE A 13 34.43 25.53 0.75
CA ILE A 13 33.00 25.53 0.34
C ILE A 13 32.67 24.21 -0.36
N GLY A 14 33.50 23.74 -1.29
CA GLY A 14 33.28 22.47 -1.97
C GLY A 14 33.21 21.28 -1.02
N LEU A 15 34.17 21.19 -0.08
CA LEU A 15 34.20 20.14 0.94
C LEU A 15 32.95 20.20 1.87
N SER A 16 32.53 21.41 2.25
CA SER A 16 31.35 21.61 3.08
C SER A 16 30.06 21.15 2.37
N LEU A 17 29.94 21.44 1.07
CA LEU A 17 28.80 20.98 0.27
C LEU A 17 28.77 19.44 0.13
N VAL A 18 29.93 18.82 -0.09
CA VAL A 18 30.03 17.35 -0.16
C VAL A 18 29.66 16.72 1.18
N ALA A 19 30.19 17.24 2.31
CA ALA A 19 29.87 16.75 3.64
C ALA A 19 28.38 16.91 3.96
N TYR A 20 27.80 18.06 3.64
CA TYR A 20 26.37 18.32 3.81
C TYR A 20 25.50 17.36 2.99
N SER A 21 25.81 17.19 1.71
CA SER A 21 25.09 16.26 0.83
C SER A 21 25.24 14.81 1.31
N GLY A 22 26.43 14.39 1.72
CA GLY A 22 26.67 13.05 2.27
C GLY A 22 25.87 12.79 3.54
N TYR A 23 25.79 13.77 4.44
CA TYR A 23 24.99 13.68 5.66
C TYR A 23 23.48 13.52 5.33
N HIS A 24 22.95 14.31 4.38
CA HIS A 24 21.56 14.21 3.98
C HIS A 24 21.22 12.88 3.31
N LEU A 25 22.08 12.38 2.44
CA LEU A 25 21.92 11.07 1.81
C LEU A 25 21.94 9.94 2.86
N PHE A 26 22.89 10.02 3.81
CA PHE A 26 22.95 9.05 4.91
C PHE A 26 21.68 9.07 5.76
N LYS A 27 21.14 10.25 6.08
CA LYS A 27 19.92 10.40 6.85
C LYS A 27 18.70 9.78 6.13
N ILE A 28 18.56 10.05 4.83
CA ILE A 28 17.48 9.45 4.01
C ILE A 28 17.62 7.92 3.95
N TYR A 29 18.83 7.43 3.70
CA TYR A 29 19.11 6.00 3.67
C TYR A 29 18.79 5.33 5.03
N SER A 30 19.21 5.94 6.13
CA SER A 30 18.95 5.44 7.49
C SER A 30 17.45 5.40 7.79
N ASP A 31 16.69 6.42 7.41
CA ASP A 31 15.24 6.49 7.60
C ASP A 31 14.52 5.34 6.84
N TYR A 32 14.88 5.13 5.57
CA TYR A 32 14.32 4.04 4.76
C TYR A 32 14.66 2.66 5.34
N ASN A 33 15.93 2.42 5.66
CA ASN A 33 16.39 1.14 6.21
C ASN A 33 15.77 0.84 7.59
N THR A 34 15.51 1.84 8.42
CA THR A 34 14.84 1.67 9.71
C THR A 34 13.37 1.31 9.52
N SER A 35 12.69 1.97 8.58
CA SER A 35 11.29 1.67 8.25
C SER A 35 11.15 0.26 7.69
N ASP A 36 11.98 -0.11 6.70
CA ASP A 36 11.95 -1.45 6.09
C ASP A 36 12.15 -2.54 7.14
N LYS A 37 13.18 -2.43 7.98
CA LYS A 37 13.42 -3.38 9.08
C LYS A 37 12.27 -3.48 10.08
N THR A 38 11.56 -2.38 10.31
CA THR A 38 10.39 -2.38 11.20
C THR A 38 9.28 -3.24 10.59
N TYR A 39 8.99 -3.07 9.29
CA TYR A 39 7.93 -3.82 8.63
C TYR A 39 8.33 -5.27 8.30
N GLU A 40 9.58 -5.54 7.93
CA GLU A 40 10.12 -6.91 7.82
C GLU A 40 9.96 -7.68 9.14
N LYS A 41 10.34 -7.04 10.26
CA LYS A 41 10.17 -7.66 11.58
C LYS A 41 8.69 -7.94 11.92
N LEU A 42 7.76 -7.03 11.56
CA LEU A 42 6.34 -7.26 11.78
C LEU A 42 5.82 -8.42 10.93
N GLN A 43 6.28 -8.56 9.69
CA GLN A 43 5.94 -9.69 8.83
C GLN A 43 6.46 -11.00 9.43
N ASP A 44 7.73 -11.04 9.84
CA ASP A 44 8.35 -12.24 10.41
C ASP A 44 7.71 -12.67 11.74
N GLU A 45 7.25 -11.71 12.55
CA GLU A 45 6.76 -11.96 13.91
C GLU A 45 5.25 -12.27 13.94
N TYR A 46 4.47 -11.62 13.10
CA TYR A 46 3.00 -11.64 13.15
C TYR A 46 2.30 -12.21 11.92
N ALA A 47 3.01 -12.39 10.80
CA ALA A 47 2.44 -12.94 9.58
C ALA A 47 3.05 -14.31 9.28
N VAL A 48 2.24 -15.36 9.34
CA VAL A 48 2.65 -16.71 8.93
C VAL A 48 2.26 -16.88 7.46
N ASP A 49 3.24 -16.72 6.57
CA ASP A 49 3.08 -16.89 5.12
C ASP A 49 3.39 -18.34 4.74
N ASP A 50 2.35 -19.13 4.56
CA ASP A 50 2.47 -20.54 4.18
C ASP A 50 2.71 -20.74 2.68
N SER A 51 2.45 -19.74 1.84
CA SER A 51 2.72 -19.77 0.40
C SER A 51 4.23 -19.90 0.10
N LYS A 52 5.08 -19.35 0.96
CA LYS A 52 6.55 -19.41 0.84
C LYS A 52 7.18 -20.75 1.28
N LYS A 53 6.42 -21.61 1.98
CA LYS A 53 6.93 -22.92 2.45
C LYS A 53 6.93 -24.01 1.39
N ASN A 54 6.23 -23.82 0.27
CA ASN A 54 6.04 -24.85 -0.77
C ASN A 54 7.11 -24.85 -1.87
N ASP A 55 8.17 -24.04 -1.78
CA ASP A 55 9.22 -23.95 -2.82
C ASP A 55 10.37 -24.98 -2.64
N ASP A 56 10.33 -25.81 -1.59
CA ASP A 56 11.34 -26.85 -1.37
C ASP A 56 10.70 -28.24 -1.20
N SER A 57 10.77 -28.98 -2.29
CA SER A 57 10.65 -30.42 -2.46
C SER A 57 9.33 -31.03 -2.97
N THR A 58 9.48 -31.75 -4.08
CA THR A 58 8.67 -32.82 -4.69
C THR A 58 7.43 -32.41 -5.49
N LYS A 59 7.60 -32.48 -6.82
CA LYS A 59 6.52 -32.59 -7.81
C LYS A 59 5.62 -33.80 -7.52
N GLY A 60 4.56 -33.54 -6.80
CA GLY A 60 3.38 -34.36 -6.71
C GLY A 60 2.21 -33.44 -7.06
N SER A 61 1.24 -33.91 -7.84
CA SER A 61 0.00 -33.20 -8.20
C SER A 61 -0.82 -32.96 -6.92
N GLU A 62 -0.49 -31.93 -6.14
CA GLU A 62 -1.26 -31.48 -5.00
C GLU A 62 -2.30 -30.45 -5.48
N ALA A 63 -3.53 -30.60 -5.03
CA ALA A 63 -4.56 -29.58 -5.21
C ALA A 63 -4.03 -28.29 -4.63
N GLN A 64 -4.06 -27.20 -5.42
CA GLN A 64 -3.64 -25.86 -5.01
C GLN A 64 -4.40 -25.51 -3.73
N SER A 65 -3.67 -25.12 -2.66
CA SER A 65 -4.28 -24.70 -1.40
C SER A 65 -5.29 -23.58 -1.63
N PRO A 66 -6.39 -23.52 -0.89
CA PRO A 66 -7.32 -22.39 -1.00
C PRO A 66 -6.61 -21.08 -0.69
N TRP A 67 -7.00 -20.00 -1.36
CA TRP A 67 -6.39 -18.68 -1.22
C TRP A 67 -6.34 -18.17 0.24
N TYR A 68 -7.30 -18.57 1.07
CA TYR A 68 -7.36 -18.16 2.47
C TYR A 68 -6.34 -18.89 3.37
N ASP A 69 -5.65 -19.90 2.87
CA ASP A 69 -4.55 -20.58 3.57
C ASP A 69 -3.17 -19.93 3.28
N ASP A 70 -3.11 -18.94 2.37
CA ASP A 70 -1.84 -18.32 1.98
C ASP A 70 -1.13 -17.62 3.13
N ILE A 71 -1.91 -16.96 4.01
CA ILE A 71 -1.35 -16.16 5.10
C ILE A 71 -2.29 -16.12 6.32
N ASP A 72 -1.71 -16.21 7.52
CA ASP A 72 -2.39 -15.98 8.79
C ASP A 72 -1.72 -14.85 9.58
N ILE A 73 -2.52 -14.07 10.33
CA ILE A 73 -2.04 -12.91 11.09
C ILE A 73 -2.39 -13.04 12.57
N ASP A 74 -1.39 -12.85 13.43
CA ASP A 74 -1.59 -12.71 14.88
C ASP A 74 -2.04 -11.28 15.22
N PHE A 75 -3.34 -11.02 15.08
CA PHE A 75 -3.93 -9.71 15.44
C PHE A 75 -3.88 -9.43 16.93
N ALA A 76 -3.86 -10.46 17.80
CA ALA A 76 -3.75 -10.27 19.24
C ALA A 76 -2.37 -9.73 19.61
N GLY A 77 -1.31 -10.31 19.05
CA GLY A 77 0.06 -9.83 19.20
C GLY A 77 0.24 -8.43 18.67
N LEU A 78 -0.20 -8.15 17.43
CA LEU A 78 -0.13 -6.82 16.82
C LEU A 78 -0.81 -5.74 17.67
N ARG A 79 -2.03 -6.01 18.15
CA ARG A 79 -2.79 -5.06 18.97
C ARG A 79 -2.21 -4.86 20.37
N SER A 80 -1.45 -5.82 20.89
CA SER A 80 -0.72 -5.64 22.14
C SER A 80 0.37 -4.58 22.05
N GLU A 81 0.99 -4.39 20.86
CA GLU A 81 1.96 -3.35 20.59
C GLU A 81 1.30 -2.05 20.11
N ASN A 82 0.31 -2.15 19.21
CA ASN A 82 -0.42 -1.00 18.72
C ASN A 82 -1.90 -1.33 18.42
N HIS A 83 -2.80 -0.86 19.28
CA HIS A 83 -4.24 -1.09 19.19
C HIS A 83 -4.91 -0.45 17.96
N ASP A 84 -4.22 0.44 17.25
CA ASP A 84 -4.72 1.10 16.04
C ASP A 84 -4.69 0.19 14.80
N VAL A 85 -4.22 -1.07 14.92
CA VAL A 85 -4.28 -2.05 13.84
C VAL A 85 -5.72 -2.53 13.64
N VAL A 86 -6.24 -2.34 12.42
CA VAL A 86 -7.60 -2.74 12.05
C VAL A 86 -7.64 -3.86 11.03
N GLY A 87 -6.53 -4.12 10.34
CA GLY A 87 -6.42 -5.19 9.35
C GLY A 87 -4.98 -5.38 8.89
N TRP A 88 -4.83 -6.26 7.91
CA TRP A 88 -3.60 -6.54 7.20
C TRP A 88 -3.89 -6.61 5.71
N ILE A 89 -3.13 -5.92 4.86
CA ILE A 89 -3.20 -6.06 3.41
C ILE A 89 -2.11 -7.00 2.92
N TYR A 90 -2.46 -7.93 2.04
CA TYR A 90 -1.57 -8.90 1.43
C TYR A 90 -1.85 -9.06 -0.06
N PHE A 91 -0.82 -8.96 -0.90
CA PHE A 91 -0.91 -9.24 -2.33
C PHE A 91 -0.43 -10.66 -2.62
N GLU A 92 -1.21 -11.44 -3.37
CA GLU A 92 -0.94 -12.86 -3.59
C GLU A 92 0.35 -13.10 -4.41
N ASN A 93 0.70 -12.21 -5.33
CA ASN A 93 1.85 -12.36 -6.22
C ASN A 93 2.80 -11.16 -6.20
N GLU A 94 2.74 -10.31 -5.17
CA GLU A 94 3.63 -9.17 -5.03
C GLU A 94 3.99 -8.99 -3.55
N ASP A 95 5.20 -8.54 -3.30
CA ASP A 95 5.72 -8.28 -1.95
C ASP A 95 5.13 -6.96 -1.39
N ILE A 96 3.82 -6.98 -1.16
CA ILE A 96 3.04 -5.98 -0.44
C ILE A 96 2.29 -6.72 0.66
N SER A 97 2.80 -6.63 1.89
CA SER A 97 2.27 -7.32 3.06
C SER A 97 2.46 -6.41 4.28
N TYR A 98 1.40 -5.71 4.72
CA TYR A 98 1.51 -4.66 5.73
C TYR A 98 0.30 -4.60 6.65
N PRO A 99 0.48 -4.24 7.95
CA PRO A 99 -0.64 -3.88 8.81
C PRO A 99 -1.35 -2.64 8.28
N VAL A 100 -2.67 -2.62 8.35
CA VAL A 100 -3.52 -1.46 8.05
C VAL A 100 -3.84 -0.76 9.36
N MET A 101 -3.41 0.49 9.47
CA MET A 101 -3.57 1.31 10.67
C MET A 101 -4.81 2.20 10.58
N TYR A 102 -5.38 2.60 11.71
CA TYR A 102 -6.50 3.53 11.77
C TYR A 102 -6.38 4.46 12.97
N SER A 103 -6.49 5.77 12.73
CA SER A 103 -6.44 6.81 13.77
C SER A 103 -7.69 7.69 13.80
N GLY A 104 -8.64 7.47 12.88
CA GLY A 104 -9.79 8.35 12.70
C GLY A 104 -9.48 9.65 11.95
N ASP A 105 -8.24 9.84 11.47
CA ASP A 105 -7.84 10.94 10.60
C ASP A 105 -6.83 10.50 9.54
N ASN A 106 -6.69 11.28 8.46
CA ASN A 106 -5.87 10.94 7.29
C ASN A 106 -4.44 11.51 7.38
N SER A 107 -4.02 12.04 8.51
CA SER A 107 -2.72 12.72 8.67
C SER A 107 -1.76 11.99 9.60
N TYR A 108 -2.27 11.33 10.63
CA TYR A 108 -1.46 10.76 11.70
C TYR A 108 -0.47 9.71 11.19
N TYR A 109 -0.96 8.68 10.48
CA TYR A 109 -0.15 7.59 9.95
C TYR A 109 0.57 7.92 8.64
N LEU A 110 0.31 9.07 8.05
CA LEU A 110 1.02 9.54 6.86
C LEU A 110 2.54 9.68 7.10
N ARG A 111 2.96 9.97 8.33
CA ARG A 111 4.37 10.17 8.71
C ARG A 111 4.76 9.41 9.97
N LYS A 112 4.01 8.41 10.38
CA LYS A 112 4.29 7.56 11.53
C LYS A 112 4.25 6.09 11.16
N THR A 113 5.25 5.36 11.63
CA THR A 113 5.29 3.90 11.50
C THR A 113 4.26 3.24 12.42
N PHE A 114 4.11 1.93 12.30
CA PHE A 114 3.39 1.08 13.24
C PHE A 114 3.77 1.38 14.72
N LYS A 115 5.03 1.66 14.99
CA LYS A 115 5.53 2.01 16.35
C LYS A 115 5.27 3.46 16.74
N ARG A 116 4.51 4.21 15.95
CA ARG A 116 4.21 5.65 16.15
C ARG A 116 5.44 6.54 16.08
N GLU A 117 6.55 6.04 15.57
CA GLU A 117 7.76 6.80 15.32
C GLU A 117 7.65 7.57 14.01
N HIS A 118 8.28 8.76 13.96
CA HIS A 118 8.26 9.56 12.73
C HIS A 118 9.16 8.92 11.66
N ALA A 119 8.61 8.67 10.48
CA ALA A 119 9.33 8.15 9.33
C ALA A 119 8.72 8.63 8.01
N THR A 120 9.55 8.73 6.96
CA THR A 120 9.10 9.13 5.63
C THR A 120 8.14 8.11 5.01
N ALA A 121 8.34 6.83 5.29
CA ALA A 121 7.49 5.76 4.79
C ALA A 121 6.07 5.78 5.40
N GLY A 122 5.90 6.32 6.60
CA GLY A 122 4.64 6.26 7.30
C GLY A 122 4.15 4.82 7.53
N SER A 123 2.85 4.62 7.43
CA SER A 123 2.18 3.31 7.45
C SER A 123 1.21 3.20 6.28
N ILE A 124 0.73 1.99 6.03
CA ILE A 124 -0.51 1.77 5.29
C ILE A 124 -1.66 2.04 6.26
N PHE A 125 -2.64 2.86 5.86
CA PHE A 125 -3.72 3.26 6.78
C PHE A 125 -5.06 3.45 6.08
N LEU A 126 -6.12 3.23 6.84
CA LEU A 126 -7.51 3.32 6.42
C LEU A 126 -7.99 4.78 6.45
N GLU A 127 -8.85 5.16 5.50
CA GLU A 127 -9.56 6.45 5.46
C GLU A 127 -10.32 6.70 6.78
N GLY A 128 -10.13 7.88 7.36
CA GLY A 128 -10.66 8.23 8.68
C GLY A 128 -12.19 8.17 8.80
N SER A 129 -12.90 8.27 7.68
CA SER A 129 -14.37 8.18 7.62
C SER A 129 -14.90 6.78 7.37
N ASN A 130 -14.03 5.81 7.04
CA ASN A 130 -14.45 4.43 6.81
C ASN A 130 -14.58 3.63 8.11
N LYS A 131 -15.42 2.61 8.07
CA LYS A 131 -15.58 1.62 9.14
C LYS A 131 -14.39 0.66 9.17
N THR A 132 -13.93 0.35 10.36
CA THR A 132 -12.76 -0.50 10.59
C THR A 132 -12.99 -1.99 10.34
N ASP A 133 -14.24 -2.40 10.10
CA ASP A 133 -14.63 -3.76 9.75
C ASP A 133 -14.73 -4.02 8.24
N PHE A 134 -14.39 -3.01 7.42
CA PHE A 134 -14.46 -3.06 5.94
C PHE A 134 -15.85 -3.39 5.39
N SER A 135 -16.91 -3.00 6.10
CA SER A 135 -18.31 -3.24 5.72
C SER A 135 -18.88 -2.17 4.80
N ASP A 136 -18.20 -1.03 4.61
CA ASP A 136 -18.65 0.05 3.72
C ASP A 136 -18.74 -0.43 2.26
N CYS A 137 -19.57 0.26 1.46
CA CYS A 137 -19.61 0.03 0.02
C CYS A 137 -18.27 0.37 -0.65
N HIS A 138 -17.66 1.50 -0.23
CA HIS A 138 -16.36 1.96 -0.70
C HIS A 138 -15.43 2.24 0.48
N THR A 139 -14.28 1.58 0.48
CA THR A 139 -13.23 1.72 1.47
C THR A 139 -11.96 2.24 0.81
N ILE A 140 -11.24 3.17 1.43
CA ILE A 140 -9.97 3.70 0.90
C ILE A 140 -8.84 3.36 1.85
N ILE A 141 -7.74 2.86 1.30
CA ILE A 141 -6.49 2.57 2.00
C ILE A 141 -5.37 3.38 1.36
N TYR A 142 -4.64 4.10 2.18
CA TYR A 142 -3.53 4.95 1.75
C TYR A 142 -2.17 4.32 2.03
N GLY A 143 -1.20 4.60 1.16
CA GLY A 143 0.19 4.21 1.36
C GLY A 143 1.14 5.03 0.50
N HIS A 144 2.37 5.27 0.99
CA HIS A 144 3.35 6.04 0.23
C HIS A 144 3.89 5.29 -1.00
N ASN A 145 4.16 6.05 -2.07
CA ASN A 145 4.93 5.58 -3.23
C ASN A 145 6.44 5.73 -2.95
N MET A 146 6.99 4.77 -2.20
CA MET A 146 8.40 4.82 -1.83
C MET A 146 9.31 4.48 -3.01
N LYS A 147 10.48 5.16 -3.09
CA LYS A 147 11.47 4.94 -4.17
C LYS A 147 12.13 3.56 -4.08
N ASN A 148 12.28 3.02 -2.88
CA ASN A 148 12.78 1.67 -2.62
C ASN A 148 11.72 0.57 -2.80
N LEU A 149 10.54 0.92 -3.33
CA LEU A 149 9.41 0.03 -3.63
C LEU A 149 8.65 -0.50 -2.41
N SER A 150 8.98 -0.08 -1.20
CA SER A 150 8.19 -0.40 -0.01
C SER A 150 6.84 0.32 0.00
N MET A 151 5.97 -0.01 0.92
CA MET A 151 4.58 0.45 1.03
C MET A 151 3.81 0.16 -0.27
N PHE A 152 3.21 1.20 -0.88
CA PHE A 152 2.53 1.10 -2.19
C PHE A 152 3.43 1.49 -3.36
N GLY A 153 4.75 1.51 -3.16
CA GLY A 153 5.71 1.85 -4.20
C GLY A 153 5.68 0.96 -5.44
N LYS A 154 5.21 -0.29 -5.29
CA LYS A 154 5.08 -1.28 -6.38
C LYS A 154 3.81 -1.10 -7.22
N LEU A 155 2.76 -0.45 -6.70
CA LEU A 155 1.52 -0.23 -7.45
C LEU A 155 1.75 0.52 -8.77
N LYS A 156 2.80 1.32 -8.88
CA LYS A 156 3.18 1.98 -10.14
C LYS A 156 3.44 1.03 -11.32
N TYR A 157 3.68 -0.25 -11.07
CA TYR A 157 3.94 -1.22 -12.14
C TYR A 157 2.69 -1.50 -12.97
N TYR A 158 1.48 -1.37 -12.42
CA TYR A 158 0.25 -1.43 -13.21
C TYR A 158 0.19 -0.40 -14.35
N ASN A 159 0.88 0.75 -14.20
CA ASN A 159 0.99 1.78 -15.24
C ASN A 159 2.27 1.65 -16.10
N ARG A 160 3.26 0.89 -15.66
CA ARG A 160 4.58 0.84 -16.33
C ARG A 160 4.82 -0.41 -17.15
N ASP A 161 4.12 -1.48 -16.81
CA ASP A 161 4.22 -2.78 -17.49
C ASP A 161 2.81 -3.24 -17.85
N GLU A 162 2.53 -3.30 -19.15
CA GLU A 162 1.20 -3.67 -19.68
C GLU A 162 0.79 -5.10 -19.32
N ASN A 163 1.75 -5.98 -19.03
CA ASN A 163 1.52 -7.38 -18.66
C ASN A 163 1.45 -7.59 -17.13
N TYR A 164 1.77 -6.57 -16.33
CA TYR A 164 1.84 -6.70 -14.87
C TYR A 164 0.52 -7.18 -14.26
N TYR A 165 -0.60 -6.63 -14.71
CA TYR A 165 -1.94 -7.02 -14.27
C TYR A 165 -2.21 -8.52 -14.44
N ASP A 166 -1.74 -9.15 -15.51
CA ASP A 166 -2.11 -10.52 -15.86
C ASP A 166 -1.70 -11.55 -14.79
N SER A 167 -0.65 -11.26 -14.02
CA SER A 167 -0.17 -12.07 -12.91
C SER A 167 -0.41 -11.45 -11.51
N HIS A 168 -0.92 -10.21 -11.43
CA HIS A 168 -1.10 -9.48 -10.17
C HIS A 168 -2.54 -8.97 -10.04
N GLN A 169 -3.52 -9.89 -10.15
CA GLN A 169 -4.94 -9.51 -10.16
C GLN A 169 -5.57 -9.46 -8.78
N TYR A 170 -4.95 -10.08 -7.75
CA TYR A 170 -5.60 -10.31 -6.47
C TYR A 170 -4.80 -9.75 -5.29
N PHE A 171 -5.53 -9.22 -4.33
CA PHE A 171 -5.03 -8.95 -3.00
C PHE A 171 -6.06 -9.34 -1.95
N GLN A 172 -5.60 -9.52 -0.73
CA GLN A 172 -6.42 -9.88 0.42
C GLN A 172 -6.40 -8.75 1.46
N ILE A 173 -7.50 -8.59 2.17
CA ILE A 173 -7.56 -7.83 3.40
C ILE A 173 -7.99 -8.79 4.50
N LEU A 174 -7.10 -8.99 5.47
CA LEU A 174 -7.36 -9.82 6.63
C LEU A 174 -7.78 -8.91 7.78
N VAL A 175 -8.81 -9.31 8.49
CA VAL A 175 -9.26 -8.72 9.76
C VAL A 175 -9.37 -9.84 10.78
N ASP A 176 -9.58 -9.49 12.05
CA ASP A 176 -9.70 -10.50 13.09
C ASP A 176 -10.90 -11.43 12.83
N GLY A 177 -10.61 -12.70 12.56
CA GLY A 177 -11.61 -13.74 12.28
C GLY A 177 -12.22 -13.72 10.88
N LYS A 178 -11.72 -12.91 9.94
CA LYS A 178 -12.20 -12.90 8.55
C LYS A 178 -11.09 -12.58 7.56
N LYS A 179 -11.20 -13.15 6.36
CA LYS A 179 -10.33 -12.88 5.21
C LYS A 179 -11.19 -12.47 4.03
N TYR A 180 -10.84 -11.37 3.39
CA TYR A 180 -11.53 -10.85 2.22
C TYR A 180 -10.60 -10.87 1.02
N ARG A 181 -11.01 -11.49 -0.09
CA ARG A 181 -10.27 -11.50 -1.35
C ARG A 181 -10.85 -10.48 -2.30
N TYR A 182 -9.98 -9.65 -2.85
CA TYR A 182 -10.35 -8.62 -3.82
C TYR A 182 -9.69 -8.91 -5.17
N GLN A 183 -10.47 -8.74 -6.24
CA GLN A 183 -9.95 -8.76 -7.60
C GLN A 183 -9.85 -7.33 -8.13
N ILE A 184 -8.69 -6.96 -8.67
CA ILE A 184 -8.45 -5.62 -9.22
C ILE A 184 -9.24 -5.49 -10.52
N PHE A 185 -10.13 -4.48 -10.58
CA PHE A 185 -10.97 -4.22 -11.74
C PHE A 185 -10.61 -2.92 -12.47
N SER A 186 -9.91 -1.99 -11.80
CA SER A 186 -9.52 -0.71 -12.38
C SER A 186 -8.26 -0.16 -11.73
N TYR A 187 -7.48 0.60 -12.48
CA TYR A 187 -6.39 1.43 -11.98
C TYR A 187 -6.14 2.62 -12.90
N GLU A 188 -5.84 3.77 -12.29
CA GLU A 188 -5.69 5.02 -13.02
C GLU A 188 -4.90 6.07 -12.24
N THR A 189 -4.58 7.20 -12.89
CA THR A 189 -4.02 8.39 -12.25
C THR A 189 -5.11 9.45 -12.14
N VAL A 190 -5.41 9.88 -10.94
CA VAL A 190 -6.46 10.85 -10.63
C VAL A 190 -5.90 12.08 -9.90
N SER A 191 -6.64 13.19 -9.91
CA SER A 191 -6.35 14.33 -9.03
C SER A 191 -6.64 13.97 -7.57
N ASP A 192 -5.96 14.60 -6.62
CA ASP A 192 -6.16 14.38 -5.18
C ASP A 192 -7.49 14.93 -4.64
N ASP A 193 -8.20 15.72 -5.46
CA ASP A 193 -9.56 16.20 -5.21
C ASP A 193 -10.64 15.50 -6.05
N SER A 194 -10.29 14.36 -6.64
CA SER A 194 -11.17 13.61 -7.54
C SER A 194 -12.31 12.90 -6.79
N ASP A 195 -13.40 12.63 -7.50
CA ASP A 195 -14.58 11.93 -6.96
C ASP A 195 -14.26 10.48 -6.50
N GLU A 196 -13.14 9.88 -6.93
CA GLU A 196 -12.65 8.57 -6.49
C GLU A 196 -12.38 8.50 -4.97
N TYR A 197 -12.31 9.65 -4.30
CA TYR A 197 -12.19 9.75 -2.83
C TYR A 197 -13.52 9.88 -2.09
N THR A 198 -14.65 9.77 -2.79
CA THR A 198 -15.97 9.78 -2.15
C THR A 198 -16.22 8.49 -1.39
N VAL A 199 -16.57 8.60 -0.12
CA VAL A 199 -16.96 7.49 0.77
C VAL A 199 -18.36 7.71 1.33
N GLY A 200 -18.88 6.75 2.12
CA GLY A 200 -20.20 6.87 2.75
C GLY A 200 -21.37 6.57 1.80
N PHE A 201 -21.13 5.78 0.78
CA PHE A 201 -22.19 5.30 -0.11
C PHE A 201 -23.10 4.29 0.58
N GLU A 202 -24.38 4.36 0.24
CA GLU A 202 -25.33 3.26 0.42
C GLU A 202 -25.31 2.35 -0.82
N PRO A 203 -25.74 1.06 -0.69
CA PRO A 203 -25.78 0.11 -1.81
C PRO A 203 -26.97 0.42 -2.74
N ASP A 204 -26.86 1.52 -3.48
CA ASP A 204 -27.90 2.06 -4.37
C ASP A 204 -27.36 2.35 -5.78
N GLU A 205 -28.22 2.87 -6.65
CA GLU A 205 -27.88 3.22 -8.02
C GLU A 205 -26.79 4.31 -8.13
N THR A 206 -26.60 5.13 -7.09
CA THR A 206 -25.55 6.15 -7.05
C THR A 206 -24.19 5.47 -6.95
N PHE A 207 -24.07 4.51 -6.04
CA PHE A 207 -22.87 3.69 -5.91
C PHE A 207 -22.63 2.83 -7.16
N GLY A 208 -23.68 2.23 -7.72
CA GLY A 208 -23.58 1.45 -8.97
C GLY A 208 -22.98 2.28 -10.11
N LYS A 209 -23.44 3.51 -10.32
CA LYS A 209 -22.88 4.43 -11.33
C LYS A 209 -21.43 4.85 -11.01
N PHE A 210 -21.12 5.03 -9.74
CA PHE A 210 -19.77 5.39 -9.29
C PHE A 210 -18.77 4.29 -9.67
N VAL A 211 -19.01 3.02 -9.32
CA VAL A 211 -18.09 1.91 -9.61
C VAL A 211 -18.01 1.58 -11.12
N GLN A 212 -19.12 1.76 -11.86
CA GLN A 212 -19.10 1.63 -13.32
C GLN A 212 -18.23 2.70 -13.99
N ARG A 213 -18.25 3.94 -13.48
CA ARG A 213 -17.35 5.00 -13.95
C ARG A 213 -15.89 4.64 -13.69
N MET A 214 -15.54 4.16 -12.47
CA MET A 214 -14.20 3.68 -12.15
C MET A 214 -13.74 2.57 -13.11
N ALA A 215 -14.61 1.61 -13.44
CA ALA A 215 -14.28 0.56 -14.39
C ALA A 215 -14.04 1.13 -15.81
N ALA A 216 -14.84 2.11 -16.22
CA ALA A 216 -14.75 2.72 -17.55
C ALA A 216 -13.53 3.65 -17.71
N SER A 217 -13.01 4.25 -16.62
CA SER A 217 -11.82 5.12 -16.65
C SER A 217 -10.50 4.37 -16.48
N SER A 218 -10.54 3.06 -16.26
CA SER A 218 -9.35 2.23 -16.09
C SER A 218 -8.37 2.32 -17.25
N MET A 219 -7.06 2.36 -16.94
CA MET A 219 -5.98 2.30 -17.95
C MET A 219 -5.95 0.97 -18.73
N LYS A 220 -6.49 -0.11 -18.17
CA LYS A 220 -6.66 -1.41 -18.83
C LYS A 220 -8.11 -1.86 -18.67
N ASP A 221 -8.73 -2.31 -19.73
CA ASP A 221 -10.01 -3.02 -19.64
C ASP A 221 -9.75 -4.41 -19.05
N THR A 222 -10.20 -4.60 -17.81
CA THR A 222 -10.07 -5.86 -17.09
C THR A 222 -11.24 -6.81 -17.35
N GLY A 223 -12.31 -6.34 -18.02
CA GLY A 223 -13.56 -7.06 -18.20
C GLY A 223 -14.43 -7.18 -16.96
N ILE A 224 -14.03 -6.55 -15.84
CA ILE A 224 -14.75 -6.62 -14.56
C ILE A 224 -15.46 -5.29 -14.32
N VAL A 225 -16.77 -5.34 -14.12
CA VAL A 225 -17.61 -4.16 -13.85
C VAL A 225 -18.41 -4.42 -12.57
N PRO A 226 -18.01 -3.82 -11.43
CA PRO A 226 -18.75 -3.98 -10.18
C PRO A 226 -20.17 -3.38 -10.25
N THR A 227 -21.02 -3.85 -9.36
CA THR A 227 -22.42 -3.42 -9.22
C THR A 227 -22.63 -2.65 -7.90
N LYS A 228 -23.82 -2.15 -7.70
CA LYS A 228 -24.21 -1.46 -6.46
C LYS A 228 -24.20 -2.35 -5.21
N ASP A 229 -24.23 -3.66 -5.38
CA ASP A 229 -24.29 -4.63 -4.27
C ASP A 229 -22.90 -5.14 -3.86
N ASP A 230 -21.87 -4.74 -4.59
CA ASP A 230 -20.48 -5.13 -4.34
C ASP A 230 -19.80 -4.26 -3.27
N LYS A 231 -18.67 -4.73 -2.75
CA LYS A 231 -17.78 -4.00 -1.86
C LYS A 231 -16.48 -3.68 -2.60
N VAL A 232 -16.09 -2.42 -2.61
CA VAL A 232 -14.91 -1.94 -3.34
C VAL A 232 -13.88 -1.35 -2.40
N VAL A 233 -12.62 -1.65 -2.66
CA VAL A 233 -11.47 -1.03 -1.97
C VAL A 233 -10.63 -0.26 -2.99
N THR A 234 -10.31 0.98 -2.66
CA THR A 234 -9.36 1.82 -3.38
C THR A 234 -8.03 1.87 -2.62
N LEU A 235 -6.96 1.44 -3.25
CA LEU A 235 -5.60 1.62 -2.77
C LEU A 235 -5.03 2.89 -3.41
N SER A 236 -4.69 3.89 -2.60
CA SER A 236 -4.24 5.20 -3.08
C SER A 236 -2.80 5.49 -2.69
N THR A 237 -1.99 5.94 -3.66
CA THR A 237 -0.61 6.36 -3.43
C THR A 237 -0.24 7.58 -4.28
N CYS A 238 0.81 8.31 -3.87
CA CYS A 238 1.31 9.44 -4.65
C CYS A 238 1.72 9.01 -6.06
N SER A 239 1.26 9.74 -7.07
CA SER A 239 1.64 9.52 -8.46
C SER A 239 3.04 10.07 -8.74
N THR A 240 3.72 9.51 -9.74
CA THR A 240 4.93 10.11 -10.33
C THR A 240 4.62 11.29 -11.26
N SER A 241 3.35 11.54 -11.54
CA SER A 241 2.89 12.63 -12.43
C SER A 241 2.83 14.01 -11.77
N GLY A 242 3.06 14.11 -10.45
CA GLY A 242 3.09 15.38 -9.70
C GLY A 242 2.51 15.24 -8.29
N GLU A 243 2.67 16.29 -7.48
CA GLU A 243 2.26 16.29 -6.07
C GLU A 243 0.73 16.25 -5.88
N THR A 244 -0.03 16.77 -6.84
CA THR A 244 -1.50 16.83 -6.83
C THR A 244 -2.14 15.60 -7.46
N TYR A 245 -1.35 14.66 -7.99
CA TYR A 245 -1.88 13.45 -8.60
C TYR A 245 -1.63 12.22 -7.71
N ARG A 246 -2.57 11.31 -7.77
CA ARG A 246 -2.51 10.02 -7.08
C ARG A 246 -2.63 8.90 -8.10
N PHE A 247 -1.94 7.80 -7.84
CA PHE A 247 -2.19 6.56 -8.56
C PHE A 247 -3.10 5.70 -7.67
N VAL A 248 -4.20 5.25 -8.24
CA VAL A 248 -5.21 4.46 -7.53
C VAL A 248 -5.38 3.10 -8.19
N VAL A 249 -5.61 2.08 -7.36
CA VAL A 249 -5.91 0.70 -7.78
C VAL A 249 -7.18 0.29 -7.06
N HIS A 250 -8.19 -0.15 -7.82
CA HIS A 250 -9.51 -0.47 -7.30
C HIS A 250 -9.75 -1.98 -7.38
N GLY A 251 -10.05 -2.59 -6.24
CA GLY A 251 -10.42 -3.99 -6.13
C GLY A 251 -11.89 -4.16 -5.72
N VAL A 252 -12.56 -5.11 -6.34
CA VAL A 252 -13.90 -5.57 -5.94
C VAL A 252 -13.78 -6.83 -5.11
N ARG A 253 -14.51 -6.94 -4.00
CA ARG A 253 -14.53 -8.15 -3.18
C ARG A 253 -15.19 -9.28 -3.96
N VAL A 254 -14.45 -10.38 -4.13
CA VAL A 254 -14.91 -11.56 -4.88
C VAL A 254 -15.13 -12.78 -4.01
N ASP A 255 -14.53 -12.81 -2.80
CA ASP A 255 -14.68 -13.93 -1.89
C ASP A 255 -14.43 -13.48 -0.43
N GLU A 256 -14.95 -14.26 0.53
CA GLU A 256 -14.70 -14.08 1.96
C GLU A 256 -14.65 -15.42 2.71
N HIS A 257 -13.81 -15.48 3.73
CA HIS A 257 -13.62 -16.65 4.58
C HIS A 257 -13.59 -16.27 6.05
#